data_dcf993e74698e52b3308174c4c1667dd
#
_entry.id   dcf993e74698e52b3308174c4c1667dd
#
_cell.length_a   1.000
_cell.length_b   1.000
_cell.length_c   1.000
_cell.angle_alpha   90.00
_cell.angle_beta   90.00
_cell.angle_gamma   90.00
#
_symmetry.space_group_name_H-M   'P 1'
#
loop_
_entity.id
_entity.type
_entity.pdbx_description
1 polymer ?
#
loop_
_entity_poly.entity_id
_entity_poly.type
_entity_poly.pdbx_seq_one_letter_code
_entity_poly.pdbx_strand_id
1 'polypeptide(L)'
;MIKMVKCMVVTALLMVLACESERTVDVAKPEGQPLPKVQPAQELLEDPRLIGRALLRQKRYVDALKAYEEARKRHPQSGEVLATIGRIQLALGDLEEATKLYEMAVALEADKPELQVALGNVHLKLNRYDEAYAAFKGALAIDSTYAPARRNMAAVYSKQGRFGEAAREYELALQLRPEHLRTRFNLGLVYAGLGRYEESRKELEWVLAEEPQNARALYALGEATLKEGNNEEASEYFTRTLAVDTTYAQAHIQLGRMLMHQNDLVAAAGRFRRAILLEPGIAESFRLLGQIHLRQGRESAGEKSLEAYEKVKLVEKDVELYHERLRNDTDDAEAYYSLGIIYTRLGFTGAALPQYVQAVQINPGHVQALNNMGNIYFRGGYLEQAEAAYSQIIEKDTEYTAAVAALGQVYLSQQRTDEAITMLNRALALEESWLGAHQALTEAYKRQGQIAKSEEHKRIANELIASRKKEE
;
A
#
# COMPACT_ATOMS: atom_id res chain seq x y z
N MET A 1 17.08 -22.55 -14.33
CA MET A 1 16.07 -21.97 -13.42
C MET A 1 14.80 -22.80 -13.33
N ILE A 2 14.11 -23.14 -14.42
CA ILE A 2 12.87 -23.96 -14.39
C ILE A 2 13.06 -25.36 -13.75
N LYS A 3 14.20 -26.03 -13.98
CA LYS A 3 14.53 -27.34 -13.35
C LYS A 3 14.78 -27.25 -11.84
N MET A 4 15.37 -26.15 -11.34
CA MET A 4 15.62 -25.96 -9.90
C MET A 4 14.31 -25.64 -9.14
N VAL A 5 13.41 -24.87 -9.73
CA VAL A 5 12.09 -24.59 -9.17
C VAL A 5 11.23 -25.86 -9.10
N LYS A 6 11.29 -26.71 -10.14
CA LYS A 6 10.63 -28.05 -10.12
C LYS A 6 11.16 -28.92 -8.97
N CYS A 7 12.47 -28.91 -8.70
CA CYS A 7 13.04 -29.69 -7.59
C CYS A 7 12.60 -29.19 -6.19
N MET A 8 12.55 -27.86 -5.97
CA MET A 8 12.09 -27.30 -4.69
C MET A 8 10.60 -27.51 -4.43
N VAL A 9 9.76 -27.44 -5.47
CA VAL A 9 8.32 -27.72 -5.35
C VAL A 9 8.07 -29.19 -5.05
N VAL A 10 8.87 -30.09 -5.64
CA VAL A 10 8.79 -31.55 -5.38
C VAL A 10 9.14 -31.88 -3.94
N THR A 11 10.19 -31.29 -3.38
CA THR A 11 10.57 -31.53 -1.97
C THR A 11 9.55 -30.97 -0.99
N ALA A 12 8.96 -29.80 -1.27
CA ALA A 12 7.90 -29.23 -0.42
C ALA A 12 6.58 -30.05 -0.47
N LEU A 13 6.23 -30.57 -1.66
CA LEU A 13 5.02 -31.41 -1.82
C LEU A 13 5.20 -32.79 -1.16
N LEU A 14 6.38 -33.37 -1.23
CA LEU A 14 6.69 -34.66 -0.55
C LEU A 14 6.68 -34.53 0.98
N MET A 15 7.10 -33.38 1.54
CA MET A 15 6.98 -33.13 2.99
C MET A 15 5.52 -32.95 3.44
N VAL A 16 4.66 -32.34 2.64
CA VAL A 16 3.24 -32.19 2.96
C VAL A 16 2.50 -33.52 2.89
N LEU A 17 2.80 -34.35 1.90
CA LEU A 17 2.22 -35.70 1.78
C LEU A 17 2.71 -36.69 2.87
N ALA A 18 3.94 -36.53 3.36
CA ALA A 18 4.46 -37.31 4.47
C ALA A 18 3.80 -36.95 5.82
N CYS A 19 3.40 -35.70 6.04
CA CYS A 19 2.68 -35.27 7.25
C CYS A 19 1.21 -35.75 7.29
N GLU A 20 0.58 -36.03 6.16
CA GLU A 20 -0.80 -36.51 6.11
C GLU A 20 -0.92 -38.04 6.27
N SER A 21 0.19 -38.80 6.13
CA SER A 21 0.17 -40.27 6.21
C SER A 21 0.22 -40.85 7.63
N GLU A 22 0.38 -40.04 8.68
CA GLU A 22 0.47 -40.52 10.07
C GLU A 22 -0.86 -40.45 10.87
N ARG A 23 -1.99 -40.14 10.24
CA ARG A 23 -3.31 -40.27 10.88
C ARG A 23 -4.07 -41.51 10.35
N THR A 24 -3.70 -42.70 10.84
CA THR A 24 -4.49 -43.90 10.67
C THR A 24 -5.71 -43.84 11.59
N VAL A 25 -6.87 -43.54 11.02
CA VAL A 25 -8.16 -43.84 11.64
C VAL A 25 -8.64 -45.16 11.05
N ASP A 26 -8.74 -46.17 11.89
CA ASP A 26 -9.33 -47.47 11.54
C ASP A 26 -10.81 -47.28 11.20
N VAL A 27 -11.14 -47.31 9.91
CA VAL A 27 -12.52 -47.41 9.44
C VAL A 27 -12.67 -48.69 8.68
N ALA A 28 -13.57 -49.53 9.18
CA ALA A 28 -13.93 -50.85 8.60
C ALA A 28 -14.30 -50.67 7.10
N LYS A 29 -13.73 -51.55 6.26
CA LYS A 29 -13.97 -51.61 4.81
C LYS A 29 -15.39 -52.07 4.50
N PRO A 30 -16.17 -51.39 3.65
CA PRO A 30 -17.22 -51.97 2.87
C PRO A 30 -16.65 -52.60 1.59
N GLU A 31 -16.95 -53.88 1.40
CA GLU A 31 -16.57 -54.61 0.18
C GLU A 31 -17.37 -54.12 -1.03
N GLY A 32 -16.69 -53.80 -2.15
CA GLY A 32 -17.30 -53.86 -3.45
C GLY A 32 -17.38 -52.59 -4.31
N GLN A 33 -16.65 -51.51 -4.03
CA GLN A 33 -16.48 -50.43 -5.02
C GLN A 33 -15.04 -50.35 -5.51
N PRO A 34 -14.79 -50.21 -6.87
CA PRO A 34 -13.46 -50.00 -7.37
C PRO A 34 -12.95 -48.65 -6.89
N LEU A 35 -11.80 -48.64 -6.24
CA LEU A 35 -11.11 -47.41 -5.82
C LEU A 35 -10.99 -46.45 -7.00
N PRO A 36 -11.26 -45.12 -6.82
CA PRO A 36 -11.01 -44.15 -7.87
C PRO A 36 -9.54 -44.27 -8.30
N LYS A 37 -9.31 -44.30 -9.61
CA LYS A 37 -7.95 -44.37 -10.18
C LYS A 37 -7.13 -43.22 -9.60
N VAL A 38 -6.16 -43.55 -8.72
CA VAL A 38 -5.20 -42.60 -8.22
C VAL A 38 -4.36 -42.17 -9.43
N GLN A 39 -4.49 -40.93 -9.81
CA GLN A 39 -3.65 -40.36 -10.87
C GLN A 39 -2.18 -40.53 -10.47
N PRO A 40 -1.28 -40.96 -11.38
CA PRO A 40 0.12 -41.15 -11.06
C PRO A 40 0.74 -39.85 -10.57
N ALA A 41 1.55 -39.90 -9.52
CA ALA A 41 2.17 -38.74 -8.88
C ALA A 41 2.91 -37.80 -9.85
N GLN A 42 3.35 -38.30 -11.00
CA GLN A 42 3.96 -37.51 -12.08
C GLN A 42 2.95 -36.59 -12.81
N GLU A 43 1.69 -37.04 -13.05
CA GLU A 43 0.66 -36.20 -13.65
C GLU A 43 0.23 -35.04 -12.70
N LEU A 44 0.22 -35.30 -11.39
CA LEU A 44 -0.06 -34.27 -10.37
C LEU A 44 1.01 -33.17 -10.35
N LEU A 45 2.27 -33.50 -10.64
CA LEU A 45 3.39 -32.56 -10.68
C LEU A 45 3.40 -31.70 -11.95
N GLU A 46 2.65 -32.08 -12.99
CA GLU A 46 2.52 -31.37 -14.26
C GLU A 46 1.20 -30.58 -14.39
N ASP A 47 0.30 -30.65 -13.39
CA ASP A 47 -0.93 -29.87 -13.41
C ASP A 47 -0.60 -28.36 -13.18
N PRO A 48 -0.84 -27.50 -14.20
CA PRO A 48 -0.55 -26.07 -14.09
C PRO A 48 -1.28 -25.39 -12.93
N ARG A 49 -2.44 -25.93 -12.50
CA ARG A 49 -3.22 -25.39 -11.37
C ARG A 49 -2.46 -25.58 -10.06
N LEU A 50 -1.85 -26.75 -9.84
CA LEU A 50 -1.06 -27.02 -8.63
C LEU A 50 0.21 -26.19 -8.60
N ILE A 51 0.90 -26.05 -9.74
CA ILE A 51 2.07 -25.18 -9.88
C ILE A 51 1.64 -23.72 -9.58
N GLY A 52 0.56 -23.26 -10.18
CA GLY A 52 0.02 -21.91 -9.96
C GLY A 52 -0.35 -21.65 -8.51
N ARG A 53 -1.02 -22.61 -7.83
CA ARG A 53 -1.34 -22.49 -6.39
C ARG A 53 -0.08 -22.37 -5.52
N ALA A 54 0.97 -23.14 -5.81
CA ALA A 54 2.24 -23.06 -5.09
C ALA A 54 2.91 -21.68 -5.28
N LEU A 55 2.86 -21.13 -6.50
CA LEU A 55 3.40 -19.80 -6.82
C LEU A 55 2.59 -18.68 -6.16
N LEU A 56 1.26 -18.82 -6.08
CA LEU A 56 0.40 -17.88 -5.34
C LEU A 56 0.72 -17.82 -3.85
N ARG A 57 1.00 -18.98 -3.21
CA ARG A 57 1.45 -19.01 -1.80
C ARG A 57 2.76 -18.26 -1.58
N GLN A 58 3.61 -18.20 -2.62
CA GLN A 58 4.87 -17.45 -2.63
C GLN A 58 4.70 -15.99 -3.09
N LYS A 59 3.48 -15.52 -3.33
CA LYS A 59 3.16 -14.19 -3.88
C LYS A 59 3.83 -13.92 -5.26
N ARG A 60 4.21 -14.96 -6.00
CA ARG A 60 4.81 -14.86 -7.33
C ARG A 60 3.74 -14.75 -8.40
N TYR A 61 3.03 -13.63 -8.41
CA TYR A 61 1.82 -13.43 -9.22
C TYR A 61 2.05 -13.58 -10.72
N VAL A 62 3.15 -13.03 -11.27
CA VAL A 62 3.49 -13.12 -12.71
C VAL A 62 3.73 -14.57 -13.16
N ASP A 63 4.44 -15.36 -12.34
CA ASP A 63 4.69 -16.75 -12.64
C ASP A 63 3.42 -17.61 -12.45
N ALA A 64 2.61 -17.27 -11.42
CA ALA A 64 1.32 -17.90 -11.20
C ALA A 64 0.37 -17.65 -12.38
N LEU A 65 0.35 -16.42 -12.93
CA LEU A 65 -0.44 -16.09 -14.10
C LEU A 65 -0.08 -16.99 -15.29
N LYS A 66 1.21 -17.16 -15.60
CA LYS A 66 1.65 -18.05 -16.69
C LYS A 66 1.16 -19.48 -16.49
N ALA A 67 1.23 -19.98 -15.25
CA ALA A 67 0.77 -21.32 -14.95
C ALA A 67 -0.77 -21.45 -15.10
N TYR A 68 -1.53 -20.45 -14.64
CA TYR A 68 -2.98 -20.48 -14.76
C TYR A 68 -3.47 -20.21 -16.19
N GLU A 69 -2.75 -19.45 -17.02
CA GLU A 69 -3.06 -19.32 -18.45
C GLU A 69 -2.85 -20.66 -19.20
N GLU A 70 -1.85 -21.45 -18.81
CA GLU A 70 -1.71 -22.81 -19.32
C GLU A 70 -2.83 -23.73 -18.82
N ALA A 71 -3.28 -23.57 -17.58
CA ALA A 71 -4.46 -24.27 -17.06
C ALA A 71 -5.74 -23.89 -17.84
N ARG A 72 -5.92 -22.61 -18.18
CA ARG A 72 -7.03 -22.11 -18.99
C ARG A 72 -7.09 -22.76 -20.38
N LYS A 73 -5.94 -22.98 -21.03
CA LYS A 73 -5.91 -23.68 -22.32
C LYS A 73 -6.41 -25.12 -22.20
N ARG A 74 -6.10 -25.79 -21.07
CA ARG A 74 -6.56 -27.17 -20.81
C ARG A 74 -8.03 -27.25 -20.34
N HIS A 75 -8.48 -26.18 -19.65
CA HIS A 75 -9.82 -26.11 -19.05
C HIS A 75 -10.50 -24.76 -19.38
N PRO A 76 -10.84 -24.51 -20.65
CA PRO A 76 -11.31 -23.18 -21.10
C PRO A 76 -12.68 -22.76 -20.54
N GLN A 77 -13.45 -23.75 -20.05
CA GLN A 77 -14.79 -23.53 -19.46
C GLN A 77 -14.81 -23.71 -17.94
N SER A 78 -13.65 -23.62 -17.27
CA SER A 78 -13.61 -23.68 -15.81
C SER A 78 -13.74 -22.29 -15.20
N GLY A 79 -14.86 -22.00 -14.56
CA GLY A 79 -15.06 -20.75 -13.81
C GLY A 79 -14.05 -20.59 -12.68
N GLU A 80 -13.64 -21.68 -12.02
CA GLU A 80 -12.59 -21.66 -10.99
C GLU A 80 -11.24 -21.16 -11.54
N VAL A 81 -10.85 -21.62 -12.74
CA VAL A 81 -9.59 -21.20 -13.38
C VAL A 81 -9.67 -19.72 -13.74
N LEU A 82 -10.78 -19.28 -14.36
CA LEU A 82 -10.99 -17.88 -14.73
C LEU A 82 -11.03 -16.97 -13.51
N ALA A 83 -11.73 -17.36 -12.45
CA ALA A 83 -11.79 -16.61 -11.20
C ALA A 83 -10.40 -16.50 -10.53
N THR A 84 -9.58 -17.56 -10.64
CA THR A 84 -8.22 -17.51 -10.09
C THR A 84 -7.31 -16.59 -10.90
N ILE A 85 -7.41 -16.58 -12.23
CA ILE A 85 -6.70 -15.62 -13.07
C ILE A 85 -7.19 -14.20 -12.75
N GLY A 86 -8.50 -13.99 -12.62
CA GLY A 86 -9.08 -12.70 -12.20
C GLY A 86 -8.51 -12.20 -10.86
N ARG A 87 -8.36 -13.10 -9.88
CA ARG A 87 -7.72 -12.78 -8.59
C ARG A 87 -6.24 -12.42 -8.75
N ILE A 88 -5.52 -13.09 -9.66
CA ILE A 88 -4.12 -12.76 -9.96
C ILE A 88 -4.03 -11.38 -10.62
N GLN A 89 -4.90 -11.10 -11.61
CA GLN A 89 -4.94 -9.80 -12.27
C GLN A 89 -5.28 -8.68 -11.27
N LEU A 90 -6.22 -8.95 -10.35
CA LEU A 90 -6.52 -8.04 -9.26
C LEU A 90 -5.29 -7.74 -8.39
N ALA A 91 -4.47 -8.77 -8.09
CA ALA A 91 -3.23 -8.60 -7.32
C ALA A 91 -2.12 -7.88 -8.13
N LEU A 92 -2.14 -7.99 -9.45
CA LEU A 92 -1.25 -7.26 -10.36
C LEU A 92 -1.73 -5.83 -10.67
N GLY A 93 -2.93 -5.45 -10.21
CA GLY A 93 -3.51 -4.13 -10.41
C GLY A 93 -4.33 -3.98 -11.72
N ASP A 94 -4.47 -5.02 -12.52
CA ASP A 94 -5.30 -5.00 -13.74
C ASP A 94 -6.77 -5.27 -13.41
N LEU A 95 -7.45 -4.21 -12.94
CA LEU A 95 -8.84 -4.29 -12.47
C LEU A 95 -9.83 -4.55 -13.64
N GLU A 96 -9.54 -4.03 -14.82
CA GLU A 96 -10.43 -4.21 -15.97
C GLU A 96 -10.38 -5.64 -16.49
N GLU A 97 -9.21 -6.24 -16.59
CA GLU A 97 -9.07 -7.64 -16.98
C GLU A 97 -9.63 -8.58 -15.90
N ALA A 98 -9.41 -8.25 -14.61
CA ALA A 98 -10.02 -8.98 -13.50
C ALA A 98 -11.57 -8.96 -13.60
N THR A 99 -12.17 -7.81 -13.95
CA THR A 99 -13.62 -7.68 -14.14
C THR A 99 -14.12 -8.64 -15.20
N LYS A 100 -13.53 -8.61 -16.41
CA LYS A 100 -13.92 -9.49 -17.53
C LYS A 100 -13.82 -10.98 -17.15
N LEU A 101 -12.75 -11.36 -16.48
CA LEU A 101 -12.52 -12.75 -16.07
C LEU A 101 -13.55 -13.21 -15.03
N TYR A 102 -13.92 -12.36 -14.08
CA TYR A 102 -14.98 -12.69 -13.13
C TYR A 102 -16.38 -12.71 -13.79
N GLU A 103 -16.66 -11.82 -14.74
CA GLU A 103 -17.90 -11.88 -15.53
C GLU A 103 -18.02 -13.20 -16.30
N MET A 104 -16.94 -13.64 -16.95
CA MET A 104 -16.90 -14.94 -17.62
C MET A 104 -17.07 -16.10 -16.63
N ALA A 105 -16.43 -16.03 -15.45
CA ALA A 105 -16.56 -17.07 -14.42
C ALA A 105 -18.01 -17.15 -13.90
N VAL A 106 -18.66 -16.02 -13.63
CA VAL A 106 -20.08 -15.93 -13.25
C VAL A 106 -21.00 -16.50 -14.32
N ALA A 107 -20.71 -16.22 -15.59
CA ALA A 107 -21.52 -16.76 -16.70
C ALA A 107 -21.43 -18.28 -16.83
N LEU A 108 -20.28 -18.87 -16.49
CA LEU A 108 -20.06 -20.33 -16.53
C LEU A 108 -20.59 -21.06 -15.30
N GLU A 109 -20.53 -20.45 -14.14
CA GLU A 109 -20.88 -21.04 -12.85
C GLU A 109 -21.82 -20.09 -12.07
N ALA A 110 -23.01 -19.88 -12.65
CA ALA A 110 -23.99 -18.88 -12.19
C ALA A 110 -24.61 -19.19 -10.80
N ASP A 111 -24.44 -20.40 -10.30
CA ASP A 111 -24.95 -20.89 -9.02
C ASP A 111 -23.99 -20.61 -7.83
N LYS A 112 -22.84 -19.97 -8.09
CA LYS A 112 -21.81 -19.71 -7.08
C LYS A 112 -21.86 -18.26 -6.57
N PRO A 113 -22.37 -18.02 -5.35
CA PRO A 113 -22.45 -16.67 -4.78
C PRO A 113 -21.08 -16.04 -4.55
N GLU A 114 -20.03 -16.83 -4.32
CA GLU A 114 -18.67 -16.36 -4.15
C GLU A 114 -18.11 -15.65 -5.39
N LEU A 115 -18.49 -16.08 -6.60
CA LEU A 115 -18.06 -15.44 -7.85
C LEU A 115 -18.71 -14.06 -8.02
N GLN A 116 -19.99 -13.97 -7.70
CA GLN A 116 -20.72 -12.70 -7.67
C GLN A 116 -20.09 -11.72 -6.66
N VAL A 117 -19.74 -12.21 -5.46
CA VAL A 117 -19.06 -11.38 -4.47
C VAL A 117 -17.66 -10.95 -4.94
N ALA A 118 -16.91 -11.84 -5.61
CA ALA A 118 -15.61 -11.49 -6.17
C ALA A 118 -15.73 -10.39 -7.24
N LEU A 119 -16.69 -10.51 -8.15
CA LEU A 119 -17.00 -9.49 -9.15
C LEU A 119 -17.38 -8.15 -8.51
N GLY A 120 -18.29 -8.18 -7.53
CA GLY A 120 -18.70 -7.00 -6.77
C GLY A 120 -17.53 -6.31 -6.06
N ASN A 121 -16.57 -7.06 -5.54
CA ASN A 121 -15.37 -6.50 -4.90
C ASN A 121 -14.46 -5.80 -5.91
N VAL A 122 -14.36 -6.29 -7.14
CA VAL A 122 -13.60 -5.59 -8.20
C VAL A 122 -14.30 -4.29 -8.58
N HIS A 123 -15.62 -4.31 -8.76
CA HIS A 123 -16.39 -3.09 -8.99
C HIS A 123 -16.25 -2.06 -7.87
N LEU A 124 -16.23 -2.50 -6.59
CA LEU A 124 -15.93 -1.63 -5.45
C LEU A 124 -14.55 -0.96 -5.56
N LYS A 125 -13.52 -1.72 -5.96
CA LYS A 125 -12.17 -1.16 -6.16
C LYS A 125 -12.12 -0.14 -7.32
N LEU A 126 -12.99 -0.30 -8.31
CA LEU A 126 -13.18 0.64 -9.42
C LEU A 126 -14.12 1.80 -9.08
N ASN A 127 -14.64 1.89 -7.85
CA ASN A 127 -15.67 2.84 -7.40
C ASN A 127 -16.98 2.76 -8.22
N ARG A 128 -17.23 1.62 -8.86
CA ARG A 128 -18.48 1.32 -9.61
C ARG A 128 -19.50 0.76 -8.61
N TYR A 129 -20.10 1.66 -7.82
CA TYR A 129 -20.94 1.28 -6.67
C TYR A 129 -22.23 0.57 -7.08
N ASP A 130 -22.84 0.96 -8.19
CA ASP A 130 -24.11 0.38 -8.66
C ASP A 130 -23.90 -1.04 -9.18
N GLU A 131 -22.81 -1.27 -9.91
CA GLU A 131 -22.43 -2.60 -10.41
C GLU A 131 -22.01 -3.51 -9.25
N ALA A 132 -21.27 -2.98 -8.26
CA ALA A 132 -20.93 -3.71 -7.06
C ALA A 132 -22.19 -4.15 -6.29
N TYR A 133 -23.15 -3.24 -6.10
CA TYR A 133 -24.44 -3.53 -5.48
C TYR A 133 -25.21 -4.62 -6.24
N ALA A 134 -25.28 -4.51 -7.57
CA ALA A 134 -25.97 -5.49 -8.41
C ALA A 134 -25.35 -6.90 -8.26
N ALA A 135 -24.03 -6.98 -8.24
CA ALA A 135 -23.31 -8.24 -8.04
C ALA A 135 -23.58 -8.84 -6.66
N PHE A 136 -23.52 -8.05 -5.57
CA PHE A 136 -23.83 -8.56 -4.24
C PHE A 136 -25.29 -8.97 -4.10
N LYS A 137 -26.21 -8.24 -4.72
CA LYS A 137 -27.62 -8.64 -4.78
C LYS A 137 -27.81 -9.95 -5.58
N GLY A 138 -27.03 -10.14 -6.65
CA GLY A 138 -26.98 -11.42 -7.37
C GLY A 138 -26.52 -12.56 -6.49
N ALA A 139 -25.48 -12.37 -5.67
CA ALA A 139 -25.03 -13.37 -4.71
C ALA A 139 -26.13 -13.75 -3.71
N LEU A 140 -26.89 -12.74 -3.19
CA LEU A 140 -27.99 -12.97 -2.25
C LEU A 140 -29.23 -13.60 -2.89
N ALA A 141 -29.39 -13.49 -4.20
CA ALA A 141 -30.44 -14.19 -4.95
C ALA A 141 -30.12 -15.69 -5.08
N ILE A 142 -28.82 -16.06 -5.12
CA ILE A 142 -28.35 -17.45 -5.12
C ILE A 142 -28.43 -18.04 -3.71
N ASP A 143 -27.86 -17.33 -2.73
CA ASP A 143 -27.87 -17.72 -1.30
C ASP A 143 -28.19 -16.50 -0.43
N SER A 144 -29.44 -16.41 0.04
CA SER A 144 -29.91 -15.32 0.89
C SER A 144 -29.22 -15.24 2.26
N THR A 145 -28.51 -16.30 2.65
CA THR A 145 -27.75 -16.40 3.91
C THR A 145 -26.25 -16.18 3.72
N TYR A 146 -25.81 -15.78 2.51
CA TYR A 146 -24.41 -15.56 2.23
C TYR A 146 -23.90 -14.26 2.90
N ALA A 147 -23.45 -14.37 4.14
CA ALA A 147 -23.01 -13.23 4.97
C ALA A 147 -21.95 -12.32 4.30
N PRO A 148 -20.98 -12.84 3.49
CA PRO A 148 -20.04 -11.96 2.78
C PRO A 148 -20.71 -10.95 1.83
N ALA A 149 -21.78 -11.35 1.14
CA ALA A 149 -22.50 -10.45 0.23
C ALA A 149 -23.21 -9.33 1.00
N ARG A 150 -23.89 -9.64 2.13
CA ARG A 150 -24.51 -8.63 2.99
C ARG A 150 -23.50 -7.62 3.52
N ARG A 151 -22.39 -8.12 4.05
CA ARG A 151 -21.32 -7.29 4.59
C ARG A 151 -20.74 -6.33 3.53
N ASN A 152 -20.53 -6.82 2.31
CA ASN A 152 -19.95 -6.01 1.24
C ASN A 152 -20.99 -5.03 0.66
N MET A 153 -22.28 -5.40 0.64
CA MET A 153 -23.38 -4.49 0.31
C MET A 153 -23.49 -3.37 1.34
N ALA A 154 -23.33 -3.68 2.63
CA ALA A 154 -23.25 -2.66 3.69
C ALA A 154 -22.07 -1.70 3.48
N ALA A 155 -20.92 -2.22 3.02
CA ALA A 155 -19.76 -1.38 2.70
C ALA A 155 -20.05 -0.43 1.51
N VAL A 156 -20.80 -0.88 0.48
CA VAL A 156 -21.27 0.01 -0.61
C VAL A 156 -22.14 1.14 -0.05
N TYR A 157 -23.15 0.79 0.75
CA TYR A 157 -24.00 1.80 1.37
C TYR A 157 -23.23 2.80 2.25
N SER A 158 -22.25 2.31 3.02
CA SER A 158 -21.37 3.18 3.83
C SER A 158 -20.59 4.17 2.97
N LYS A 159 -20.03 3.72 1.84
CA LYS A 159 -19.30 4.57 0.88
C LYS A 159 -20.20 5.64 0.24
N GLN A 160 -21.47 5.32 0.05
CA GLN A 160 -22.48 6.26 -0.46
C GLN A 160 -23.05 7.19 0.64
N GLY A 161 -22.59 7.09 1.90
CA GLY A 161 -23.13 7.84 3.04
C GLY A 161 -24.51 7.37 3.51
N ARG A 162 -25.00 6.24 3.01
CA ARG A 162 -26.31 5.65 3.32
C ARG A 162 -26.19 4.79 4.58
N PHE A 163 -25.83 5.42 5.68
CA PHE A 163 -25.50 4.72 6.93
C PHE A 163 -26.66 3.90 7.52
N GLY A 164 -27.91 4.33 7.30
CA GLY A 164 -29.08 3.57 7.78
C GLY A 164 -29.23 2.20 7.12
N GLU A 165 -29.05 2.14 5.81
CA GLU A 165 -29.06 0.88 5.05
C GLU A 165 -27.82 0.06 5.34
N ALA A 166 -26.64 0.70 5.49
CA ALA A 166 -25.42 0.01 5.88
C ALA A 166 -25.56 -0.70 7.22
N ALA A 167 -26.14 -0.05 8.23
CA ALA A 167 -26.37 -0.65 9.54
C ALA A 167 -27.23 -1.92 9.44
N ARG A 168 -28.36 -1.84 8.72
CA ARG A 168 -29.25 -2.99 8.53
C ARG A 168 -28.55 -4.20 7.92
N GLU A 169 -27.76 -3.99 6.87
CA GLU A 169 -27.06 -5.09 6.21
C GLU A 169 -25.92 -5.65 7.07
N TYR A 170 -25.21 -4.81 7.86
CA TYR A 170 -24.23 -5.31 8.84
C TYR A 170 -24.92 -6.09 9.97
N GLU A 171 -26.04 -5.61 10.51
CA GLU A 171 -26.84 -6.31 11.52
C GLU A 171 -27.27 -7.71 11.01
N LEU A 172 -27.81 -7.78 9.77
CA LEU A 172 -28.17 -9.06 9.13
C LEU A 172 -26.95 -9.97 8.91
N ALA A 173 -25.82 -9.41 8.53
CA ALA A 173 -24.58 -10.17 8.39
C ALA A 173 -24.10 -10.74 9.73
N LEU A 174 -24.25 -10.00 10.84
CA LEU A 174 -23.92 -10.45 12.19
C LEU A 174 -24.92 -11.44 12.76
N GLN A 175 -26.19 -11.42 12.37
CA GLN A 175 -27.13 -12.50 12.70
C GLN A 175 -26.67 -13.85 12.12
N LEU A 176 -26.04 -13.84 10.93
CA LEU A 176 -25.49 -15.03 10.26
C LEU A 176 -24.11 -15.43 10.81
N ARG A 177 -23.28 -14.46 11.18
CA ARG A 177 -21.91 -14.64 11.69
C ARG A 177 -21.64 -13.69 12.86
N PRO A 178 -22.11 -14.02 14.08
CA PRO A 178 -22.04 -13.11 15.24
C PRO A 178 -20.60 -12.75 15.68
N GLU A 179 -19.64 -13.65 15.48
CA GLU A 179 -18.25 -13.52 15.89
C GLU A 179 -17.36 -12.74 14.90
N HIS A 180 -17.93 -12.22 13.79
CA HIS A 180 -17.11 -11.60 12.74
C HIS A 180 -16.68 -10.18 13.13
N LEU A 181 -15.49 -10.06 13.74
CA LEU A 181 -14.90 -8.83 14.30
C LEU A 181 -14.94 -7.62 13.36
N ARG A 182 -14.50 -7.83 12.10
CA ARG A 182 -14.48 -6.73 11.11
C ARG A 182 -15.87 -6.17 10.81
N THR A 183 -16.89 -7.02 10.83
CA THR A 183 -18.28 -6.56 10.63
C THR A 183 -18.75 -5.75 11.83
N ARG A 184 -18.49 -6.18 13.06
CA ARG A 184 -18.80 -5.43 14.28
C ARG A 184 -18.08 -4.07 14.31
N PHE A 185 -16.80 -4.06 14.01
CA PHE A 185 -16.03 -2.81 13.91
C PHE A 185 -16.67 -1.84 12.91
N ASN A 186 -17.01 -2.30 11.70
CA ASN A 186 -17.62 -1.47 10.68
C ASN A 186 -19.05 -1.01 11.08
N LEU A 187 -19.82 -1.87 11.75
CA LEU A 187 -21.13 -1.49 12.29
C LEU A 187 -21.00 -0.40 13.37
N GLY A 188 -20.01 -0.53 14.26
CA GLY A 188 -19.69 0.52 15.24
C GLY A 188 -19.39 1.87 14.59
N LEU A 189 -18.56 1.88 13.51
CA LEU A 189 -18.30 3.11 12.76
C LEU A 189 -19.56 3.69 12.09
N VAL A 190 -20.42 2.83 11.55
CA VAL A 190 -21.69 3.23 10.93
C VAL A 190 -22.65 3.81 11.95
N TYR A 191 -22.75 3.20 13.13
CA TYR A 191 -23.56 3.75 14.24
C TYR A 191 -23.03 5.12 14.70
N ALA A 192 -21.70 5.30 14.80
CA ALA A 192 -21.12 6.60 15.11
C ALA A 192 -21.47 7.65 14.03
N GLY A 193 -21.44 7.26 12.74
CA GLY A 193 -21.87 8.10 11.63
C GLY A 193 -23.36 8.49 11.66
N LEU A 194 -24.21 7.67 12.27
CA LEU A 194 -25.63 7.95 12.51
C LEU A 194 -25.88 8.76 13.78
N GLY A 195 -24.86 9.06 14.58
CA GLY A 195 -25.01 9.67 15.91
C GLY A 195 -25.51 8.71 17.00
N ARG A 196 -25.55 7.41 16.71
CA ARG A 196 -25.97 6.33 17.63
C ARG A 196 -24.76 5.86 18.43
N TYR A 197 -24.23 6.75 19.29
CA TYR A 197 -22.94 6.54 19.95
C TYR A 197 -22.96 5.38 20.95
N GLU A 198 -24.05 5.19 21.68
CA GLU A 198 -24.23 4.06 22.60
C GLU A 198 -24.13 2.68 21.90
N GLU A 199 -24.77 2.56 20.73
CA GLU A 199 -24.69 1.33 19.95
C GLU A 199 -23.32 1.17 19.32
N SER A 200 -22.71 2.27 18.88
CA SER A 200 -21.31 2.27 18.40
C SER A 200 -20.38 1.74 19.48
N ARG A 201 -20.51 2.25 20.71
CA ARG A 201 -19.71 1.81 21.87
C ARG A 201 -19.84 0.31 22.10
N LYS A 202 -21.04 -0.24 22.15
CA LYS A 202 -21.27 -1.67 22.38
C LYS A 202 -20.57 -2.55 21.36
N GLU A 203 -20.64 -2.21 20.08
CA GLU A 203 -20.01 -2.98 19.04
C GLU A 203 -18.47 -2.86 19.08
N LEU A 204 -17.93 -1.67 19.38
CA LEU A 204 -16.49 -1.44 19.50
C LEU A 204 -15.89 -2.06 20.77
N GLU A 205 -16.60 -2.02 21.90
CA GLU A 205 -16.20 -2.72 23.13
C GLU A 205 -16.16 -4.22 22.94
N TRP A 206 -17.10 -4.78 22.18
CA TRP A 206 -17.08 -6.20 21.84
C TRP A 206 -15.82 -6.56 21.01
N VAL A 207 -15.44 -5.71 20.05
CA VAL A 207 -14.19 -5.87 19.29
C VAL A 207 -12.97 -5.82 20.24
N LEU A 208 -12.96 -4.89 21.20
CA LEU A 208 -11.85 -4.78 22.15
C LEU A 208 -11.79 -5.89 23.19
N ALA A 209 -12.92 -6.57 23.47
CA ALA A 209 -12.93 -7.76 24.32
C ALA A 209 -12.14 -8.91 23.68
N GLU A 210 -12.26 -9.08 22.35
CA GLU A 210 -11.54 -10.11 21.57
C GLU A 210 -10.12 -9.64 21.16
N GLU A 211 -9.97 -8.36 20.81
CA GLU A 211 -8.71 -7.75 20.39
C GLU A 211 -8.36 -6.53 21.25
N PRO A 212 -7.86 -6.70 22.49
CA PRO A 212 -7.61 -5.57 23.41
C PRO A 212 -6.58 -4.54 22.92
N GLN A 213 -5.74 -4.93 21.96
CA GLN A 213 -4.71 -4.09 21.35
C GLN A 213 -5.10 -3.60 19.95
N ASN A 214 -6.39 -3.52 19.64
CA ASN A 214 -6.86 -2.96 18.37
C ASN A 214 -6.86 -1.43 18.46
N ALA A 215 -5.78 -0.78 18.02
CA ALA A 215 -5.63 0.68 18.04
C ALA A 215 -6.77 1.42 17.31
N ARG A 216 -7.27 0.83 16.20
CA ARG A 216 -8.38 1.44 15.43
C ARG A 216 -9.68 1.43 16.21
N ALA A 217 -9.96 0.35 16.92
CA ALA A 217 -11.17 0.25 17.75
C ALA A 217 -11.07 1.17 18.98
N LEU A 218 -9.90 1.25 19.63
CA LEU A 218 -9.63 2.20 20.70
C LEU A 218 -9.85 3.65 20.25
N TYR A 219 -9.29 4.02 19.08
CA TYR A 219 -9.47 5.36 18.53
C TYR A 219 -10.93 5.66 18.20
N ALA A 220 -11.64 4.74 17.53
CA ALA A 220 -13.05 4.91 17.17
C ALA A 220 -13.94 5.03 18.42
N LEU A 221 -13.63 4.28 19.47
CA LEU A 221 -14.33 4.40 20.75
C LEU A 221 -14.06 5.74 21.42
N GLY A 222 -12.82 6.24 21.38
CA GLY A 222 -12.49 7.59 21.84
C GLY A 222 -13.25 8.69 21.08
N GLU A 223 -13.41 8.55 19.76
CA GLU A 223 -14.20 9.48 18.94
C GLU A 223 -15.69 9.46 19.32
N ALA A 224 -16.27 8.26 19.48
CA ALA A 224 -17.67 8.12 19.89
C ALA A 224 -17.91 8.76 21.28
N THR A 225 -17.05 8.44 22.24
CA THR A 225 -17.08 8.99 23.61
C THR A 225 -16.91 10.51 23.64
N LEU A 226 -16.02 11.05 22.78
CA LEU A 226 -15.84 12.49 22.64
C LEU A 226 -17.12 13.18 22.13
N LYS A 227 -17.83 12.55 21.21
CA LYS A 227 -19.12 13.05 20.66
C LYS A 227 -20.26 12.99 21.67
N GLU A 228 -20.20 12.06 22.61
CA GLU A 228 -21.09 12.02 23.78
C GLU A 228 -20.80 13.13 24.79
N GLY A 229 -19.66 13.82 24.68
CA GLY A 229 -19.22 14.85 25.61
C GLY A 229 -18.36 14.36 26.77
N ASN A 230 -18.03 13.08 26.81
CA ASN A 230 -17.22 12.46 27.87
C ASN A 230 -15.72 12.65 27.60
N ASN A 231 -15.24 13.89 27.75
CA ASN A 231 -13.88 14.27 27.36
C ASN A 231 -12.79 13.48 28.11
N GLU A 232 -12.97 13.19 29.39
CA GLU A 232 -11.97 12.49 30.22
C GLU A 232 -11.79 11.06 29.72
N GLU A 233 -12.87 10.32 29.55
CA GLU A 233 -12.87 8.96 29.03
C GLU A 233 -12.35 8.90 27.59
N ALA A 234 -12.71 9.86 26.73
CA ALA A 234 -12.16 9.96 25.37
C ALA A 234 -10.63 10.13 25.38
N SER A 235 -10.10 10.95 26.31
CA SER A 235 -8.65 11.13 26.50
C SER A 235 -7.97 9.82 26.89
N GLU A 236 -8.58 9.01 27.72
CA GLU A 236 -8.06 7.69 28.09
C GLU A 236 -7.98 6.77 26.87
N TYR A 237 -9.05 6.69 26.05
CA TYR A 237 -9.04 5.89 24.84
C TYR A 237 -7.97 6.33 23.83
N PHE A 238 -7.80 7.64 23.59
CA PHE A 238 -6.73 8.13 22.71
C PHE A 238 -5.34 7.86 23.29
N THR A 239 -5.19 7.92 24.59
CA THR A 239 -3.93 7.57 25.26
C THR A 239 -3.64 6.07 25.13
N ARG A 240 -4.63 5.22 25.32
CA ARG A 240 -4.51 3.77 25.07
C ARG A 240 -4.22 3.48 23.60
N THR A 241 -4.82 4.22 22.67
CA THR A 241 -4.47 4.12 21.25
C THR A 241 -2.98 4.32 21.04
N LEU A 242 -2.40 5.39 21.62
CA LEU A 242 -0.98 5.67 21.51
C LEU A 242 -0.07 4.72 22.30
N ALA A 243 -0.60 4.04 23.32
CA ALA A 243 0.14 2.99 24.00
C ALA A 243 0.30 1.73 23.16
N VAL A 244 -0.69 1.45 22.29
CA VAL A 244 -0.65 0.34 21.33
C VAL A 244 0.09 0.72 20.05
N ASP A 245 -0.20 1.90 19.51
CA ASP A 245 0.40 2.43 18.29
C ASP A 245 0.84 3.89 18.47
N THR A 246 2.11 4.07 18.76
CA THR A 246 2.74 5.39 18.95
C THR A 246 2.75 6.26 17.69
N THR A 247 2.42 5.65 16.53
CA THR A 247 2.42 6.33 15.22
C THR A 247 1.03 6.76 14.78
N TYR A 248 0.00 6.62 15.62
CA TYR A 248 -1.37 6.97 15.28
C TYR A 248 -1.57 8.49 15.29
N ALA A 249 -1.36 9.14 14.13
CA ALA A 249 -1.35 10.61 14.02
C ALA A 249 -2.65 11.27 14.48
N GLN A 250 -3.80 10.69 14.14
CA GLN A 250 -5.13 11.23 14.52
C GLN A 250 -5.32 11.25 16.04
N ALA A 251 -4.79 10.25 16.79
CA ALA A 251 -4.86 10.25 18.25
C ALA A 251 -4.02 11.40 18.85
N HIS A 252 -2.86 11.70 18.25
CA HIS A 252 -2.08 12.89 18.64
C HIS A 252 -2.86 14.18 18.38
N ILE A 253 -3.60 14.28 17.26
CA ILE A 253 -4.42 15.47 16.96
C ILE A 253 -5.52 15.64 17.98
N GLN A 254 -6.26 14.59 18.33
CA GLN A 254 -7.35 14.68 19.30
C GLN A 254 -6.85 15.07 20.69
N LEU A 255 -5.80 14.42 21.18
CA LEU A 255 -5.16 14.82 22.44
C LEU A 255 -4.62 16.26 22.40
N GLY A 256 -4.05 16.69 21.27
CA GLY A 256 -3.62 18.07 21.09
C GLY A 256 -4.79 19.08 21.19
N ARG A 257 -5.95 18.79 20.60
CA ARG A 257 -7.16 19.60 20.72
C ARG A 257 -7.64 19.70 22.16
N MET A 258 -7.67 18.57 22.88
CA MET A 258 -8.09 18.53 24.28
C MET A 258 -7.15 19.40 25.14
N LEU A 259 -5.83 19.31 24.94
CA LEU A 259 -4.84 20.15 25.61
C LEU A 259 -5.00 21.65 25.27
N MET A 260 -5.36 21.97 24.01
CA MET A 260 -5.69 23.36 23.64
C MET A 260 -6.92 23.90 24.41
N HIS A 261 -7.94 23.08 24.61
CA HIS A 261 -9.11 23.45 25.42
C HIS A 261 -8.75 23.67 26.91
N GLN A 262 -7.79 22.91 27.43
CA GLN A 262 -7.23 23.07 28.77
C GLN A 262 -6.23 24.23 28.87
N ASN A 263 -5.98 24.96 27.76
CA ASN A 263 -5.01 26.03 27.60
C ASN A 263 -3.54 25.59 27.82
N ASP A 264 -3.24 24.29 27.77
CA ASP A 264 -1.85 23.80 27.72
C ASP A 264 -1.31 23.84 26.27
N LEU A 265 -0.98 25.05 25.83
CA LEU A 265 -0.53 25.32 24.46
C LEU A 265 0.84 24.69 24.16
N VAL A 266 1.66 24.44 25.18
CA VAL A 266 3.00 23.84 25.00
C VAL A 266 2.87 22.34 24.68
N ALA A 267 2.13 21.61 25.50
CA ALA A 267 1.86 20.20 25.27
C ALA A 267 1.08 19.98 23.97
N ALA A 268 0.06 20.81 23.70
CA ALA A 268 -0.72 20.75 22.46
C ALA A 268 0.17 20.91 21.21
N ALA A 269 1.08 21.91 21.19
CA ALA A 269 2.02 22.09 20.09
C ALA A 269 2.94 20.87 19.91
N GLY A 270 3.34 20.22 20.99
CA GLY A 270 4.10 18.97 20.94
C GLY A 270 3.33 17.85 20.25
N ARG A 271 2.05 17.69 20.55
CA ARG A 271 1.18 16.69 19.93
C ARG A 271 0.99 16.96 18.43
N PHE A 272 0.72 18.21 18.02
CA PHE A 272 0.54 18.53 16.60
C PHE A 272 1.85 18.37 15.80
N ARG A 273 3.02 18.76 16.35
CA ARG A 273 4.30 18.48 15.70
C ARG A 273 4.53 17.00 15.50
N ARG A 274 4.14 16.18 16.49
CA ARG A 274 4.25 14.72 16.35
C ARG A 274 3.33 14.20 15.27
N ALA A 275 2.08 14.66 15.19
CA ALA A 275 1.14 14.31 14.13
C ALA A 275 1.68 14.70 12.74
N ILE A 276 2.23 15.90 12.58
CA ILE A 276 2.86 16.38 11.33
C ILE A 276 4.06 15.50 10.93
N LEU A 277 4.86 15.09 11.90
CA LEU A 277 6.01 14.20 11.62
C LEU A 277 5.56 12.83 11.12
N LEU A 278 4.47 12.31 11.67
CA LEU A 278 3.92 10.99 11.34
C LEU A 278 3.14 11.00 10.03
N GLU A 279 2.21 11.95 9.89
CA GLU A 279 1.34 12.12 8.72
C GLU A 279 1.25 13.60 8.31
N PRO A 280 2.21 14.10 7.54
CA PRO A 280 2.20 15.50 7.10
C PRO A 280 1.09 15.81 6.07
N GLY A 281 0.35 14.82 5.61
CA GLY A 281 -0.82 14.98 4.74
C GLY A 281 -2.08 15.47 5.45
N ILE A 282 -2.08 15.56 6.79
CA ILE A 282 -3.24 16.06 7.56
C ILE A 282 -3.11 17.56 7.76
N ALA A 283 -3.79 18.34 6.91
CA ALA A 283 -3.71 19.80 6.90
C ALA A 283 -4.07 20.43 8.26
N GLU A 284 -5.08 19.88 8.95
CA GLU A 284 -5.57 20.38 10.23
C GLU A 284 -4.46 20.52 11.29
N SER A 285 -3.47 19.63 11.31
CA SER A 285 -2.34 19.69 12.26
C SER A 285 -1.52 20.97 12.11
N PHE A 286 -1.30 21.42 10.87
CA PHE A 286 -0.58 22.66 10.59
C PHE A 286 -1.42 23.89 10.99
N ARG A 287 -2.72 23.88 10.71
CA ARG A 287 -3.64 24.95 11.08
C ARG A 287 -3.66 25.16 12.59
N LEU A 288 -3.83 24.06 13.36
CA LEU A 288 -3.85 24.12 14.82
C LEU A 288 -2.52 24.55 15.41
N LEU A 289 -1.41 24.06 14.88
CA LEU A 289 -0.08 24.49 15.29
C LEU A 289 0.16 25.96 14.99
N GLY A 290 -0.28 26.46 13.82
CA GLY A 290 -0.21 27.87 13.45
C GLY A 290 -0.99 28.75 14.42
N GLN A 291 -2.21 28.38 14.79
CA GLN A 291 -3.03 29.08 15.79
C GLN A 291 -2.34 29.15 17.16
N ILE A 292 -1.69 28.06 17.59
CA ILE A 292 -0.92 28.06 18.86
C ILE A 292 0.26 29.06 18.77
N HIS A 293 1.03 29.04 17.69
CA HIS A 293 2.16 29.92 17.52
C HIS A 293 1.72 31.39 17.57
N LEU A 294 0.63 31.76 16.88
CA LEU A 294 0.07 33.12 16.93
C LEU A 294 -0.38 33.51 18.33
N ARG A 295 -1.08 32.61 19.07
CA ARG A 295 -1.48 32.86 20.48
C ARG A 295 -0.27 33.05 21.39
N GLN A 296 0.89 32.49 21.06
CA GLN A 296 2.15 32.65 21.79
C GLN A 296 2.97 33.86 21.35
N GLY A 297 2.46 34.71 20.43
CA GLY A 297 3.21 35.85 19.87
C GLY A 297 4.33 35.45 18.92
N ARG A 298 4.34 34.23 18.42
CA ARG A 298 5.35 33.70 17.48
C ARG A 298 4.85 33.87 16.04
N GLU A 299 4.70 35.10 15.58
CA GLU A 299 4.07 35.44 14.30
C GLU A 299 4.67 34.70 13.11
N SER A 300 6.01 34.80 12.90
CA SER A 300 6.67 34.14 11.78
C SER A 300 6.51 32.61 11.77
N ALA A 301 6.48 31.96 12.94
CA ALA A 301 6.25 30.52 13.03
C ALA A 301 4.77 30.18 12.76
N GLY A 302 3.86 31.07 13.16
CA GLY A 302 2.43 30.95 12.87
C GLY A 302 2.15 31.04 11.37
N GLU A 303 2.68 32.07 10.70
CA GLU A 303 2.56 32.25 9.25
C GLU A 303 3.11 31.07 8.45
N LYS A 304 4.31 30.57 8.77
CA LYS A 304 4.88 29.38 8.13
C LYS A 304 4.01 28.14 8.28
N SER A 305 3.42 27.96 9.46
CA SER A 305 2.52 26.82 9.69
C SER A 305 1.22 26.94 8.90
N LEU A 306 0.66 28.16 8.76
CA LEU A 306 -0.53 28.42 7.96
C LEU A 306 -0.23 28.32 6.46
N GLU A 307 0.93 28.75 5.99
CA GLU A 307 1.36 28.53 4.60
C GLU A 307 1.46 27.01 4.28
N ALA A 308 2.04 26.23 5.21
CA ALA A 308 2.09 24.78 5.07
C ALA A 308 0.68 24.15 5.05
N TYR A 309 -0.24 24.64 5.89
CA TYR A 309 -1.65 24.24 5.87
C TYR A 309 -2.27 24.39 4.48
N GLU A 310 -2.12 25.58 3.84
CA GLU A 310 -2.70 25.83 2.52
C GLU A 310 -2.13 24.87 1.46
N LYS A 311 -0.82 24.63 1.48
CA LYS A 311 -0.16 23.69 0.56
C LYS A 311 -0.66 22.25 0.74
N VAL A 312 -0.77 21.78 2.00
CA VAL A 312 -1.21 20.42 2.32
C VAL A 312 -2.68 20.22 1.97
N LYS A 313 -3.52 21.23 2.26
CA LYS A 313 -4.96 21.18 1.97
C LYS A 313 -5.28 20.94 0.50
N LEU A 314 -4.43 21.43 -0.42
CA LEU A 314 -4.61 21.20 -1.86
C LEU A 314 -4.46 19.72 -2.26
N VAL A 315 -3.68 18.95 -1.51
CA VAL A 315 -3.38 17.53 -1.80
C VAL A 315 -3.99 16.55 -0.79
N GLU A 316 -4.69 17.06 0.22
CA GLU A 316 -5.23 16.25 1.34
C GLU A 316 -6.15 15.13 0.85
N LYS A 317 -6.97 15.40 -0.16
CA LYS A 317 -7.84 14.38 -0.77
C LYS A 317 -7.06 13.28 -1.47
N ASP A 318 -5.98 13.63 -2.14
CA ASP A 318 -5.13 12.64 -2.82
C ASP A 318 -4.41 11.77 -1.78
N VAL A 319 -3.90 12.38 -0.70
CA VAL A 319 -3.29 11.66 0.42
C VAL A 319 -4.31 10.69 1.04
N GLU A 320 -5.52 11.14 1.33
CA GLU A 320 -6.58 10.29 1.90
C GLU A 320 -6.94 9.13 0.95
N LEU A 321 -7.03 9.39 -0.35
CA LEU A 321 -7.26 8.36 -1.36
C LEU A 321 -6.19 7.26 -1.32
N TYR A 322 -4.90 7.63 -1.24
CA TYR A 322 -3.83 6.64 -1.18
C TYR A 322 -3.80 5.91 0.16
N HIS A 323 -4.07 6.58 1.28
CA HIS A 323 -4.24 5.91 2.56
C HIS A 323 -5.44 4.95 2.56
N GLU A 324 -6.54 5.28 1.90
CA GLU A 324 -7.66 4.36 1.72
C GLU A 324 -7.27 3.13 0.89
N ARG A 325 -6.53 3.32 -0.21
CA ARG A 325 -5.98 2.22 -1.00
C ARG A 325 -5.13 1.29 -0.13
N LEU A 326 -4.24 1.84 0.70
CA LEU A 326 -3.39 1.08 1.60
C LEU A 326 -4.15 0.39 2.74
N ARG A 327 -5.27 0.95 3.21
CA ARG A 327 -6.16 0.24 4.15
C ARG A 327 -6.82 -0.99 3.54
N ASN A 328 -7.07 -0.96 2.23
CA ASN A 328 -7.68 -2.07 1.49
C ASN A 328 -6.65 -3.09 0.96
N ASP A 329 -5.46 -2.62 0.62
CA ASP A 329 -4.35 -3.41 0.08
C ASP A 329 -3.02 -2.85 0.59
N THR A 330 -2.47 -3.52 1.59
CA THR A 330 -1.19 -3.12 2.19
C THR A 330 0.03 -3.37 1.31
N ASP A 331 -0.15 -4.16 0.23
CA ASP A 331 0.90 -4.49 -0.73
C ASP A 331 0.80 -3.61 -2.02
N ASP A 332 0.11 -2.44 -1.96
CA ASP A 332 -0.02 -1.49 -3.06
C ASP A 332 1.22 -0.58 -3.18
N ALA A 333 2.23 -1.03 -3.93
CA ALA A 333 3.48 -0.30 -4.15
C ALA A 333 3.28 1.09 -4.79
N GLU A 334 2.29 1.22 -5.70
CA GLU A 334 2.00 2.48 -6.38
C GLU A 334 1.37 3.52 -5.44
N ALA A 335 0.55 3.08 -4.47
CA ALA A 335 0.00 3.98 -3.47
C ALA A 335 1.12 4.54 -2.56
N TYR A 336 2.04 3.68 -2.11
CA TYR A 336 3.22 4.14 -1.36
C TYR A 336 4.09 5.09 -2.19
N TYR A 337 4.38 4.75 -3.44
CA TYR A 337 5.16 5.62 -4.32
C TYR A 337 4.50 6.99 -4.51
N SER A 338 3.19 7.03 -4.74
CA SER A 338 2.42 8.26 -4.92
C SER A 338 2.44 9.15 -3.67
N LEU A 339 2.27 8.57 -2.48
CA LEU A 339 2.44 9.29 -1.21
C LEU A 339 3.85 9.85 -1.07
N GLY A 340 4.88 9.07 -1.42
CA GLY A 340 6.26 9.52 -1.43
C GLY A 340 6.47 10.74 -2.32
N ILE A 341 5.88 10.78 -3.52
CA ILE A 341 5.92 11.94 -4.43
C ILE A 341 5.25 13.15 -3.80
N ILE A 342 4.05 12.99 -3.26
CA ILE A 342 3.31 14.11 -2.64
C ILE A 342 4.15 14.71 -1.51
N TYR A 343 4.68 13.88 -0.61
CA TYR A 343 5.49 14.36 0.51
C TYR A 343 6.82 14.99 0.06
N THR A 344 7.41 14.47 -1.02
CA THR A 344 8.62 15.10 -1.61
C THR A 344 8.32 16.49 -2.15
N ARG A 345 7.20 16.67 -2.88
CA ARG A 345 6.76 17.97 -3.43
C ARG A 345 6.46 18.99 -2.32
N LEU A 346 5.91 18.52 -1.21
CA LEU A 346 5.64 19.36 -0.04
C LEU A 346 6.90 19.67 0.79
N GLY A 347 8.05 19.04 0.47
CA GLY A 347 9.30 19.20 1.21
C GLY A 347 9.43 18.31 2.46
N PHE A 348 8.51 17.37 2.68
CA PHE A 348 8.52 16.47 3.82
C PHE A 348 9.34 15.20 3.53
N THR A 349 10.63 15.37 3.25
CA THR A 349 11.53 14.26 2.86
C THR A 349 11.60 13.14 3.90
N GLY A 350 11.49 13.49 5.20
CA GLY A 350 11.45 12.52 6.29
C GLY A 350 10.22 11.60 6.26
N ALA A 351 9.08 12.08 5.73
CA ALA A 351 7.87 11.28 5.53
C ALA A 351 7.86 10.58 4.16
N ALA A 352 8.50 11.17 3.16
CA ALA A 352 8.58 10.61 1.81
C ALA A 352 9.43 9.34 1.76
N LEU A 353 10.58 9.34 2.44
CA LEU A 353 11.53 8.23 2.40
C LEU A 353 10.93 6.88 2.85
N PRO A 354 10.22 6.77 3.99
CA PRO A 354 9.56 5.53 4.38
C PRO A 354 8.57 5.01 3.33
N GLN A 355 7.87 5.91 2.63
CA GLN A 355 6.91 5.51 1.59
C GLN A 355 7.64 4.89 0.39
N TYR A 356 8.72 5.49 -0.07
CA TYR A 356 9.53 4.90 -1.15
C TYR A 356 10.16 3.56 -0.73
N VAL A 357 10.61 3.45 0.52
CA VAL A 357 11.15 2.18 1.05
C VAL A 357 10.08 1.10 1.01
N GLN A 358 8.84 1.36 1.43
CA GLN A 358 7.74 0.41 1.35
C GLN A 358 7.43 0.04 -0.12
N ALA A 359 7.36 1.01 -1.02
CA ALA A 359 7.16 0.75 -2.45
C ALA A 359 8.21 -0.21 -3.01
N VAL A 360 9.50 -0.02 -2.65
CA VAL A 360 10.61 -0.89 -3.09
C VAL A 360 10.59 -2.25 -2.40
N GLN A 361 10.19 -2.34 -1.13
CA GLN A 361 10.03 -3.63 -0.44
C GLN A 361 8.97 -4.51 -1.10
N ILE A 362 7.85 -3.92 -1.51
CA ILE A 362 6.75 -4.60 -2.20
C ILE A 362 7.15 -4.92 -3.64
N ASN A 363 7.68 -3.94 -4.36
CA ASN A 363 8.17 -4.08 -5.74
C ASN A 363 9.65 -3.69 -5.82
N PRO A 364 10.59 -4.64 -5.64
CA PRO A 364 12.03 -4.38 -5.74
C PRO A 364 12.51 -3.88 -7.11
N GLY A 365 11.61 -3.88 -8.11
CA GLY A 365 11.85 -3.35 -9.46
C GLY A 365 11.32 -1.95 -9.68
N HIS A 366 10.80 -1.27 -8.68
CA HIS A 366 10.20 0.04 -8.83
C HIS A 366 11.27 1.14 -9.02
N VAL A 367 11.72 1.31 -10.27
CA VAL A 367 12.85 2.19 -10.65
C VAL A 367 12.64 3.62 -10.16
N GLN A 368 11.44 4.17 -10.30
CA GLN A 368 11.14 5.55 -9.91
C GLN A 368 11.22 5.75 -8.38
N ALA A 369 10.76 4.77 -7.59
CA ALA A 369 10.87 4.82 -6.14
C ALA A 369 12.34 4.71 -5.68
N LEU A 370 13.10 3.78 -6.27
CA LEU A 370 14.54 3.64 -6.04
C LEU A 370 15.30 4.94 -6.37
N ASN A 371 14.98 5.59 -7.50
CA ASN A 371 15.61 6.83 -7.91
C ASN A 371 15.30 7.98 -6.92
N ASN A 372 14.04 8.12 -6.50
CA ASN A 372 13.66 9.17 -5.54
C ASN A 372 14.26 8.89 -4.16
N MET A 373 14.30 7.64 -3.73
CA MET A 373 14.97 7.22 -2.50
C MET A 373 16.48 7.53 -2.53
N GLY A 374 17.15 7.20 -3.64
CA GLY A 374 18.55 7.51 -3.88
C GLY A 374 18.82 9.02 -3.82
N ASN A 375 17.96 9.82 -4.43
CA ASN A 375 18.04 11.29 -4.38
C ASN A 375 17.91 11.84 -2.95
N ILE A 376 17.01 11.30 -2.14
CA ILE A 376 16.86 11.70 -0.74
C ILE A 376 18.10 11.31 0.07
N TYR A 377 18.59 10.09 -0.07
CA TYR A 377 19.80 9.64 0.59
C TYR A 377 21.01 10.50 0.21
N PHE A 378 21.22 10.76 -1.09
CA PHE A 378 22.31 11.57 -1.57
C PHE A 378 22.29 13.01 -1.00
N ARG A 379 21.13 13.65 -1.03
CA ARG A 379 20.95 15.00 -0.44
C ARG A 379 21.14 15.01 1.08
N GLY A 380 20.82 13.91 1.75
CA GLY A 380 21.01 13.73 3.19
C GLY A 380 22.44 13.37 3.58
N GLY A 381 23.35 13.16 2.61
CA GLY A 381 24.73 12.73 2.86
C GLY A 381 24.88 11.23 3.18
N TYR A 382 23.82 10.41 3.02
CA TYR A 382 23.83 8.97 3.21
C TYR A 382 24.34 8.29 1.93
N LEU A 383 25.65 8.42 1.67
CA LEU A 383 26.24 8.09 0.36
C LEU A 383 26.21 6.59 0.05
N GLU A 384 26.38 5.74 1.04
CA GLU A 384 26.33 4.27 0.86
C GLU A 384 24.91 3.80 0.48
N GLN A 385 23.89 4.39 1.11
CA GLN A 385 22.49 4.07 0.81
C GLN A 385 22.09 4.61 -0.58
N ALA A 386 22.61 5.77 -0.97
CA ALA A 386 22.40 6.32 -2.29
C ALA A 386 23.06 5.45 -3.37
N GLU A 387 24.30 4.99 -3.14
CA GLU A 387 25.02 4.06 -4.01
C GLU A 387 24.22 2.77 -4.20
N ALA A 388 23.75 2.17 -3.12
CA ALA A 388 22.96 0.94 -3.19
C ALA A 388 21.67 1.10 -4.01
N ALA A 389 20.95 2.21 -3.82
CA ALA A 389 19.71 2.48 -4.54
C ALA A 389 19.94 2.66 -6.05
N TYR A 390 20.94 3.44 -6.45
CA TYR A 390 21.24 3.65 -7.87
C TYR A 390 21.85 2.39 -8.53
N SER A 391 22.69 1.63 -7.82
CA SER A 391 23.25 0.38 -8.32
C SER A 391 22.15 -0.63 -8.60
N GLN A 392 21.14 -0.74 -7.73
CA GLN A 392 19.99 -1.61 -7.94
C GLN A 392 19.17 -1.23 -9.19
N ILE A 393 19.08 0.04 -9.54
CA ILE A 393 18.47 0.48 -10.80
C ILE A 393 19.31 -0.02 -11.98
N ILE A 394 20.63 0.25 -11.94
CA ILE A 394 21.57 -0.07 -13.05
C ILE A 394 21.69 -1.56 -13.29
N GLU A 395 21.53 -2.41 -12.25
CA GLU A 395 21.49 -3.88 -12.41
C GLU A 395 20.28 -4.34 -13.23
N LYS A 396 19.17 -3.61 -13.21
CA LYS A 396 17.94 -3.94 -13.93
C LYS A 396 17.84 -3.25 -15.28
N ASP A 397 18.25 -2.00 -15.33
CA ASP A 397 18.26 -1.15 -16.51
C ASP A 397 19.62 -0.46 -16.61
N THR A 398 20.48 -1.07 -17.43
CA THR A 398 21.84 -0.60 -17.63
C THR A 398 21.92 0.73 -18.37
N GLU A 399 20.82 1.18 -19.00
CA GLU A 399 20.73 2.38 -19.81
C GLU A 399 19.97 3.53 -19.11
N TYR A 400 19.57 3.33 -17.85
CA TYR A 400 18.89 4.38 -17.09
C TYR A 400 19.86 5.52 -16.76
N THR A 401 20.00 6.48 -17.67
CA THR A 401 20.99 7.58 -17.65
C THR A 401 20.99 8.34 -16.32
N ALA A 402 19.80 8.63 -15.76
CA ALA A 402 19.68 9.38 -14.51
C ALA A 402 20.38 8.66 -13.33
N ALA A 403 20.21 7.35 -13.19
CA ALA A 403 20.86 6.59 -12.12
C ALA A 403 22.36 6.47 -12.35
N VAL A 404 22.80 6.27 -13.60
CA VAL A 404 24.22 6.19 -13.97
C VAL A 404 24.92 7.51 -13.62
N ALA A 405 24.31 8.66 -13.99
CA ALA A 405 24.86 9.97 -13.68
C ALA A 405 24.87 10.26 -12.17
N ALA A 406 23.79 9.90 -11.47
CA ALA A 406 23.67 10.08 -10.03
C ALA A 406 24.68 9.22 -9.26
N LEU A 407 24.91 7.96 -9.66
CA LEU A 407 25.94 7.12 -9.09
C LEU A 407 27.34 7.72 -9.27
N GLY A 408 27.63 8.30 -10.44
CA GLY A 408 28.87 9.05 -10.65
C GLY A 408 29.04 10.24 -9.68
N GLN A 409 27.96 10.97 -9.38
CA GLN A 409 27.98 12.04 -8.38
C GLN A 409 28.19 11.51 -6.95
N VAL A 410 27.60 10.36 -6.62
CA VAL A 410 27.82 9.68 -5.34
C VAL A 410 29.31 9.33 -5.19
N TYR A 411 29.91 8.68 -6.18
CA TYR A 411 31.34 8.33 -6.15
C TYR A 411 32.24 9.56 -6.02
N LEU A 412 31.91 10.66 -6.70
CA LEU A 412 32.63 11.92 -6.56
C LEU A 412 32.55 12.47 -5.11
N SER A 413 31.41 12.34 -4.49
CA SER A 413 31.17 12.74 -3.09
C SER A 413 31.90 11.84 -2.09
N GLN A 414 32.05 10.56 -2.41
CA GLN A 414 32.85 9.58 -1.67
C GLN A 414 34.37 9.69 -1.94
N GLN A 415 34.82 10.69 -2.74
CA GLN A 415 36.21 10.88 -3.17
C GLN A 415 36.76 9.74 -4.07
N ARG A 416 35.91 8.90 -4.63
CA ARG A 416 36.23 7.81 -5.58
C ARG A 416 36.23 8.38 -6.99
N THR A 417 37.21 9.26 -7.28
CA THR A 417 37.20 10.12 -8.47
C THR A 417 37.28 9.32 -9.78
N ASP A 418 38.05 8.23 -9.84
CA ASP A 418 38.20 7.42 -11.07
C ASP A 418 36.90 6.70 -11.43
N GLU A 419 36.22 6.15 -10.42
CA GLU A 419 34.91 5.49 -10.60
C GLU A 419 33.83 6.52 -10.99
N ALA A 420 33.88 7.72 -10.40
CA ALA A 420 33.00 8.81 -10.77
C ALA A 420 33.14 9.19 -12.24
N ILE A 421 34.39 9.37 -12.73
CA ILE A 421 34.67 9.69 -14.13
C ILE A 421 34.15 8.58 -15.06
N THR A 422 34.33 7.33 -14.67
CA THR A 422 33.85 6.20 -15.45
C THR A 422 32.34 6.22 -15.62
N MET A 423 31.59 6.38 -14.51
CA MET A 423 30.13 6.43 -14.53
C MET A 423 29.58 7.68 -15.24
N LEU A 424 30.19 8.83 -15.03
CA LEU A 424 29.76 10.08 -15.68
C LEU A 424 29.97 10.05 -17.19
N ASN A 425 31.11 9.49 -17.67
CA ASN A 425 31.33 9.28 -19.10
C ASN A 425 30.36 8.26 -19.69
N ARG A 426 29.99 7.20 -18.93
CA ARG A 426 28.95 6.28 -19.35
C ARG A 426 27.60 6.99 -19.48
N ALA A 427 27.24 7.88 -18.54
CA ALA A 427 26.03 8.69 -18.65
C ALA A 427 26.03 9.57 -19.90
N LEU A 428 27.16 10.20 -20.25
CA LEU A 428 27.29 11.00 -21.48
C LEU A 428 27.28 10.15 -22.75
N ALA A 429 27.70 8.90 -22.69
CA ALA A 429 27.58 7.98 -23.82
C ALA A 429 26.11 7.60 -24.08
N LEU A 430 25.27 7.56 -23.05
CA LEU A 430 23.83 7.36 -23.16
C LEU A 430 23.09 8.63 -23.57
N GLU A 431 23.48 9.78 -23.01
CA GLU A 431 22.88 11.09 -23.28
C GLU A 431 23.95 12.18 -23.21
N GLU A 432 24.46 12.58 -24.39
CA GLU A 432 25.57 13.53 -24.52
C GLU A 432 25.25 14.91 -23.87
N SER A 433 24.00 15.32 -23.87
CA SER A 433 23.55 16.61 -23.32
C SER A 433 23.23 16.59 -21.83
N TRP A 434 23.62 15.55 -21.06
CA TRP A 434 23.33 15.47 -19.64
C TRP A 434 24.13 16.48 -18.82
N LEU A 435 23.50 17.63 -18.55
CA LEU A 435 24.13 18.79 -17.86
C LEU A 435 24.82 18.39 -16.54
N GLY A 436 24.13 17.58 -15.70
CA GLY A 436 24.68 17.17 -14.41
C GLY A 436 25.97 16.34 -14.51
N ALA A 437 26.14 15.54 -15.57
CA ALA A 437 27.37 14.80 -15.80
C ALA A 437 28.52 15.73 -16.21
N HIS A 438 28.29 16.68 -17.10
CA HIS A 438 29.32 17.67 -17.46
C HIS A 438 29.77 18.49 -16.25
N GLN A 439 28.82 18.94 -15.39
CA GLN A 439 29.16 19.69 -14.17
C GLN A 439 29.99 18.83 -13.20
N ALA A 440 29.61 17.56 -12.99
CA ALA A 440 30.34 16.64 -12.12
C ALA A 440 31.72 16.28 -12.68
N LEU A 441 31.85 16.07 -14.01
CA LEU A 441 33.15 15.84 -14.67
C LEU A 441 34.08 17.02 -14.59
N THR A 442 33.57 18.25 -14.64
CA THR A 442 34.34 19.48 -14.41
C THR A 442 35.09 19.39 -13.08
N GLU A 443 34.37 19.03 -12.01
CA GLU A 443 34.96 18.91 -10.67
C GLU A 443 35.88 17.67 -10.57
N ALA A 444 35.49 16.53 -11.13
CA ALA A 444 36.25 15.28 -11.10
C ALA A 444 37.62 15.45 -11.79
N TYR A 445 37.66 15.99 -13.00
CA TYR A 445 38.93 16.24 -13.72
C TYR A 445 39.79 17.33 -13.06
N LYS A 446 39.18 18.33 -12.43
CA LYS A 446 39.89 19.32 -11.63
C LYS A 446 40.63 18.66 -10.47
N ARG A 447 39.96 17.74 -9.73
CA ARG A 447 40.59 16.98 -8.63
C ARG A 447 41.77 16.11 -9.09
N GLN A 448 41.71 15.60 -10.33
CA GLN A 448 42.80 14.84 -10.92
C GLN A 448 43.91 15.71 -11.52
N GLY A 449 43.77 17.05 -11.49
CA GLY A 449 44.73 17.94 -12.13
C GLY A 449 44.66 17.99 -13.67
N GLN A 450 43.61 17.39 -14.28
CA GLN A 450 43.39 17.38 -15.74
C GLN A 450 42.64 18.64 -16.18
N ILE A 451 43.30 19.81 -16.08
CA ILE A 451 42.68 21.13 -16.23
C ILE A 451 42.04 21.30 -17.61
N ALA A 452 42.67 20.81 -18.70
CA ALA A 452 42.13 20.95 -20.06
C ALA A 452 40.75 20.27 -20.18
N LYS A 453 40.60 19.06 -19.68
CA LYS A 453 39.30 18.34 -19.70
C LYS A 453 38.28 19.00 -18.78
N SER A 454 38.71 19.49 -17.62
CA SER A 454 37.84 20.24 -16.72
C SER A 454 37.24 21.48 -17.41
N GLU A 455 38.07 22.29 -18.09
CA GLU A 455 37.59 23.49 -18.81
C GLU A 455 36.71 23.14 -20.03
N GLU A 456 36.96 22.03 -20.71
CA GLU A 456 36.12 21.52 -21.79
C GLU A 456 34.70 21.20 -21.29
N HIS A 457 34.58 20.38 -20.26
CA HIS A 457 33.28 20.02 -19.71
C HIS A 457 32.54 21.23 -19.11
N LYS A 458 33.25 22.14 -18.49
CA LYS A 458 32.70 23.41 -17.99
C LYS A 458 32.14 24.29 -19.12
N ARG A 459 32.84 24.37 -20.28
CA ARG A 459 32.35 25.08 -21.46
C ARG A 459 31.06 24.49 -21.97
N ILE A 460 30.99 23.13 -22.14
CA ILE A 460 29.80 22.43 -22.60
C ILE A 460 28.64 22.64 -21.61
N ALA A 461 28.88 22.53 -20.30
CA ALA A 461 27.86 22.78 -19.30
C ALA A 461 27.28 24.21 -19.41
N ASN A 462 28.11 25.22 -19.63
CA ASN A 462 27.67 26.60 -19.80
C ASN A 462 26.86 26.80 -21.09
N GLU A 463 27.24 26.15 -22.18
CA GLU A 463 26.48 26.16 -23.44
C GLU A 463 25.10 25.52 -23.29
N LEU A 464 25.01 24.38 -22.59
CA LEU A 464 23.74 23.73 -22.28
C LEU A 464 22.81 24.58 -21.39
N ILE A 465 23.39 25.31 -20.41
CA ILE A 465 22.62 26.25 -19.59
C ILE A 465 22.10 27.42 -20.42
N ALA A 466 22.94 27.95 -21.34
CA ALA A 466 22.55 29.06 -22.18
C ALA A 466 21.47 28.69 -23.21
N SER A 467 21.49 27.47 -23.75
CA SER A 467 20.43 26.97 -24.67
C SER A 467 19.09 26.84 -23.96
N ARG A 468 19.05 26.25 -22.76
CA ARG A 468 17.82 26.10 -21.96
C ARG A 468 17.12 27.41 -21.61
N LYS A 469 17.94 28.46 -21.31
CA LYS A 469 17.40 29.82 -21.03
C LYS A 469 16.83 30.52 -22.25
N LYS A 470 17.08 30.05 -23.46
CA LYS A 470 16.50 30.64 -24.69
C LYS A 470 15.19 29.95 -25.09
N GLU A 471 14.93 28.77 -24.54
CA GLU A 471 13.72 27.97 -24.79
C GLU A 471 12.61 28.27 -23.75
N GLU A 472 12.96 28.83 -22.59
CA GLU A 472 12.04 29.39 -21.58
C GLU A 472 11.67 30.86 -21.91
#